data_ec27ced9a4251bf798548d2961ccefb0
#
_entry.id   ec27ced9a4251bf798548d2961ccefb0
#
_cell.length_a   1.000
_cell.length_b   1.000
_cell.length_c   1.000
_cell.angle_alpha   90.00
_cell.angle_beta   90.00
_cell.angle_gamma   90.00
#
_symmetry.space_group_name_H-M   'P 1'
#
loop_
_entity.id
_entity.type
_entity.pdbx_description
1 polymer ?
#
loop_
_entity_poly.entity_id
_entity_poly.type
_entity_poly.pdbx_seq_one_letter_code
_entity_poly.pdbx_strand_id
1 'polypeptide(L)'
;TPANENEAVLTALAERFPHAAVVLTVGGEGALYRKGGVLLRQRAYPVKAVDTTAAGDTFTGYFLAGMIRGFDPGKCLRCASMAAALAVSREGASASIPTWREVLDFSAAQGEPLESLRGTGAAAL
;
A
#
# COMPACT_ATOMS: atom_id res chain seq x y z
N THR A 1 -1.06 -22.47 -3.43
CA THR A 1 -1.83 -21.47 -2.70
C THR A 1 -1.78 -20.13 -3.41
N PRO A 2 -2.76 -19.27 -3.20
CA PRO A 2 -2.70 -17.92 -3.80
C PRO A 2 -1.40 -17.18 -3.52
N ALA A 3 -0.86 -17.29 -2.31
CA ALA A 3 0.39 -16.63 -1.96
C ALA A 3 1.57 -17.13 -2.80
N ASN A 4 1.68 -18.44 -2.98
CA ASN A 4 2.76 -19.02 -3.79
C ASN A 4 2.61 -18.66 -5.26
N GLU A 5 1.38 -18.70 -5.78
CA GLU A 5 1.11 -18.31 -7.16
C GLU A 5 1.44 -16.85 -7.39
N ASN A 6 1.06 -15.99 -6.45
CA ASN A 6 1.31 -14.56 -6.54
C ASN A 6 2.81 -14.26 -6.49
N GLU A 7 3.55 -14.95 -5.63
CA GLU A 7 4.99 -14.80 -5.58
C GLU A 7 5.65 -15.29 -6.86
N ALA A 8 5.15 -16.37 -7.45
CA ALA A 8 5.68 -16.87 -8.72
C ALA A 8 5.46 -15.87 -9.85
N VAL A 9 4.28 -15.26 -9.92
CA VAL A 9 3.97 -14.21 -10.90
C VAL A 9 4.91 -13.02 -10.69
N LEU A 10 5.06 -12.60 -9.45
CA LEU A 10 5.91 -11.46 -9.11
C LEU A 10 7.36 -11.72 -9.49
N THR A 11 7.85 -12.93 -9.23
CA THR A 11 9.20 -13.32 -9.59
C THR A 11 9.39 -13.32 -11.10
N ALA A 12 8.45 -13.87 -11.85
CA ALA A 12 8.51 -13.89 -13.30
C ALA A 12 8.54 -12.47 -13.89
N LEU A 13 7.73 -11.56 -13.34
CA LEU A 13 7.72 -10.17 -13.76
C LEU A 13 9.03 -9.46 -13.44
N ALA A 14 9.57 -9.73 -12.25
CA ALA A 14 10.83 -9.14 -11.83
C ALA A 14 12.01 -9.61 -12.72
N GLU A 15 11.99 -10.85 -13.15
CA GLU A 15 13.00 -11.38 -14.06
C GLU A 15 12.90 -10.75 -15.45
N ARG A 16 11.66 -10.54 -15.92
CA ARG A 16 11.42 -9.92 -17.22
C ARG A 16 11.73 -8.42 -17.22
N PHE A 17 11.51 -7.76 -16.07
CA PHE A 17 11.74 -6.33 -15.92
C PHE A 17 12.66 -6.07 -14.73
N PRO A 18 13.96 -6.41 -14.87
CA PRO A 18 14.87 -6.43 -13.71
C PRO A 18 15.13 -5.08 -13.07
N HIS A 19 14.86 -3.99 -13.77
CA HIS A 19 15.05 -2.63 -13.22
C HIS A 19 13.78 -2.03 -12.67
N ALA A 20 12.66 -2.71 -12.82
CA ALA A 20 11.37 -2.20 -12.36
C ALA A 20 11.06 -2.67 -10.95
N ALA A 21 10.38 -1.82 -10.20
CA ALA A 21 9.71 -2.23 -8.99
C ALA A 21 8.33 -2.76 -9.39
N VAL A 22 7.99 -3.95 -8.93
CA VAL A 22 6.70 -4.57 -9.22
C VAL A 22 5.89 -4.66 -7.95
N VAL A 23 4.67 -4.17 -7.98
CA VAL A 23 3.75 -4.24 -6.86
C VAL A 23 2.52 -5.01 -7.30
N LEU A 24 2.19 -6.04 -6.55
CA LEU A 24 1.02 -6.87 -6.80
C LEU A 24 0.06 -6.75 -5.63
N THR A 25 -1.14 -6.25 -5.88
CA THR A 25 -2.17 -6.18 -4.85
C THR A 25 -3.01 -7.44 -4.92
N VAL A 26 -3.34 -8.01 -3.77
CA VAL A 26 -4.01 -9.30 -3.65
C VAL A 26 -5.27 -9.15 -2.78
N GLY A 27 -6.04 -8.09 -3.02
CA GLY A 27 -7.29 -7.84 -2.33
C GLY A 27 -7.14 -7.93 -0.81
N GLY A 28 -7.98 -8.73 -0.17
CA GLY A 28 -7.98 -8.88 1.29
C GLY A 28 -6.73 -9.53 1.87
N GLU A 29 -5.85 -10.07 1.05
CA GLU A 29 -4.62 -10.70 1.52
C GLU A 29 -3.45 -9.72 1.61
N GLY A 30 -3.59 -8.54 1.02
CA GLY A 30 -2.57 -7.50 1.10
C GLY A 30 -1.84 -7.23 -0.20
N ALA A 31 -0.53 -7.00 -0.14
CA ALA A 31 0.27 -6.64 -1.29
C ALA A 31 1.68 -7.22 -1.21
N LEU A 32 2.27 -7.42 -2.37
CA LEU A 32 3.65 -7.86 -2.51
C LEU A 32 4.42 -6.82 -3.33
N TYR A 33 5.67 -6.63 -2.98
CA TYR A 33 6.59 -5.72 -3.68
C TYR A 33 7.86 -6.48 -4.01
N ARG A 34 8.36 -6.33 -5.21
CA ARG A 34 9.66 -6.88 -5.56
C ARG A 34 10.43 -5.93 -6.45
N LYS A 35 11.70 -5.74 -6.10
CA LYS A 35 12.65 -5.05 -6.94
C LYS A 35 14.02 -5.69 -6.73
N GLY A 36 14.60 -6.19 -7.81
CA GLY A 36 15.84 -6.93 -7.70
C GLY A 36 15.70 -8.12 -6.78
N GLY A 37 16.58 -8.23 -5.80
CA GLY A 37 16.53 -9.30 -4.80
C GLY A 37 15.63 -9.02 -3.61
N VAL A 38 14.98 -7.86 -3.56
CA VAL A 38 14.16 -7.46 -2.43
C VAL A 38 12.70 -7.86 -2.67
N LEU A 39 12.16 -8.65 -1.76
CA LEU A 39 10.76 -9.04 -1.75
C LEU A 39 10.15 -8.59 -0.43
N LEU A 40 9.10 -7.79 -0.48
CA LEU A 40 8.38 -7.32 0.69
C LEU A 40 6.94 -7.77 0.64
N ARG A 41 6.39 -8.08 1.79
CA ARG A 41 4.98 -8.44 1.95
C ARG A 41 4.33 -7.49 2.92
N GLN A 42 3.12 -7.10 2.62
CA GLN A 42 2.32 -6.28 3.51
C GLN A 42 0.92 -6.89 3.61
N ARG A 43 0.55 -7.27 4.82
CA ARG A 43 -0.79 -7.80 5.07
C ARG A 43 -1.81 -6.67 4.97
N ALA A 44 -3.01 -7.01 4.51
CA ALA A 44 -4.12 -6.08 4.55
C ALA A 44 -4.52 -5.81 6.00
N TYR A 45 -4.90 -4.58 6.29
CA TYR A 45 -5.43 -4.25 7.61
C TYR A 45 -6.88 -4.67 7.68
N PRO A 46 -7.28 -5.45 8.70
CA PRO A 46 -8.64 -5.93 8.80
C PRO A 46 -9.61 -4.79 9.11
N VAL A 47 -10.64 -4.67 8.28
CA VAL A 47 -11.69 -3.68 8.45
C VAL A 47 -12.99 -4.31 7.96
N LYS A 48 -14.12 -3.71 8.34
CA LYS A 48 -15.41 -4.12 7.80
C LYS A 48 -15.54 -3.54 6.40
N ALA A 49 -15.56 -4.41 5.40
CA ALA A 49 -15.67 -3.98 4.01
C ALA A 49 -17.09 -3.49 3.73
N VAL A 50 -17.21 -2.27 3.22
CA VAL A 50 -18.48 -1.67 2.81
C VAL A 50 -18.50 -1.55 1.30
N ASP A 51 -17.42 -1.03 0.72
CA ASP A 51 -17.33 -0.82 -0.72
C ASP A 51 -15.87 -0.92 -1.15
N THR A 52 -15.57 -1.85 -2.05
CA THR A 52 -14.21 -2.08 -2.53
C THR A 52 -13.87 -1.30 -3.80
N THR A 53 -14.80 -0.49 -4.29
CA THR A 53 -14.67 0.17 -5.60
C THR A 53 -13.39 0.98 -5.78
N ALA A 54 -13.01 1.76 -4.78
CA ALA A 54 -11.85 2.65 -4.89
C ALA A 54 -10.58 2.09 -4.26
N ALA A 55 -10.60 0.87 -3.74
CA ALA A 55 -9.48 0.33 -2.97
C ALA A 55 -8.18 0.25 -3.76
N GLY A 56 -8.23 -0.26 -4.97
CA GLY A 56 -7.05 -0.41 -5.82
C GLY A 56 -6.44 0.93 -6.22
N ASP A 57 -7.27 1.87 -6.62
CA ASP A 57 -6.82 3.20 -7.02
C ASP A 57 -6.24 3.96 -5.82
N THR A 58 -6.87 3.83 -4.66
CA THR A 58 -6.40 4.44 -3.42
C THR A 58 -5.04 3.87 -3.03
N PHE A 59 -4.88 2.56 -3.09
CA PHE A 59 -3.60 1.91 -2.81
C PHE A 59 -2.52 2.46 -3.74
N THR A 60 -2.76 2.45 -5.04
CA THR A 60 -1.80 2.90 -6.02
C THR A 60 -1.41 4.36 -5.79
N GLY A 61 -2.39 5.23 -5.58
CA GLY A 61 -2.15 6.65 -5.34
C GLY A 61 -1.28 6.90 -4.12
N TYR A 62 -1.57 6.23 -3.01
CA TYR A 62 -0.80 6.39 -1.77
C TYR A 62 0.59 5.77 -1.88
N PHE A 63 0.73 4.65 -2.58
CA PHE A 63 2.04 4.05 -2.81
C PHE A 63 2.94 5.01 -3.59
N LEU A 64 2.44 5.56 -4.69
CA LEU A 64 3.18 6.51 -5.50
C LEU A 64 3.50 7.79 -4.75
N ALA A 65 2.54 8.31 -3.99
CA ALA A 65 2.77 9.50 -3.17
C ALA A 65 3.87 9.26 -2.14
N GLY A 66 3.91 8.08 -1.54
CA GLY A 66 4.96 7.71 -0.61
C GLY A 66 6.33 7.68 -1.27
N MET A 67 6.41 7.14 -2.47
CA MET A 67 7.66 7.12 -3.23
C MET A 67 8.14 8.53 -3.54
N ILE A 68 7.24 9.40 -3.95
CA ILE A 68 7.57 10.81 -4.25
C ILE A 68 8.09 11.51 -2.99
N ARG A 69 7.54 11.18 -1.82
CA ARG A 69 7.98 11.74 -0.54
C ARG A 69 9.30 11.16 -0.05
N GLY A 70 9.82 10.16 -0.73
CA GLY A 70 11.08 9.54 -0.34
C GLY A 70 10.94 8.46 0.72
N PHE A 71 9.73 7.94 0.93
CA PHE A 71 9.53 6.81 1.84
C PHE A 71 10.17 5.55 1.27
N ASP A 72 10.70 4.70 2.15
CA ASP A 72 11.15 3.39 1.71
C ASP A 72 9.95 2.54 1.26
N PRO A 73 10.20 1.49 0.46
CA PRO A 73 9.10 0.68 -0.07
C PRO A 73 8.21 0.05 1.00
N GLY A 74 8.78 -0.35 2.13
CA GLY A 74 7.99 -0.92 3.23
C GLY A 74 7.00 0.09 3.80
N LYS A 75 7.44 1.32 3.98
CA LYS A 75 6.56 2.38 4.46
C LYS A 75 5.52 2.76 3.42
N CYS A 76 5.88 2.77 2.13
CA CYS A 76 4.93 2.97 1.04
C CYS A 76 3.83 1.91 1.07
N LEU A 77 4.20 0.64 1.26
CA LEU A 77 3.23 -0.45 1.35
C LEU A 77 2.30 -0.28 2.54
N ARG A 78 2.83 0.10 3.70
CA ARG A 78 2.00 0.31 4.89
C ARG A 78 1.02 1.44 4.69
N CYS A 79 1.48 2.58 4.22
CA CYS A 79 0.61 3.73 3.95
C CYS A 79 -0.49 3.38 2.94
N ALA A 80 -0.11 2.72 1.86
CA ALA A 80 -1.06 2.34 0.82
C ALA A 80 -2.08 1.33 1.34
N SER A 81 -1.64 0.36 2.14
CA SER A 81 -2.55 -0.65 2.70
C SER A 81 -3.51 -0.05 3.73
N MET A 82 -3.03 0.88 4.55
CA MET A 82 -3.90 1.59 5.50
C MET A 82 -4.93 2.45 4.78
N ALA A 83 -4.50 3.18 3.75
CA ALA A 83 -5.40 4.00 2.96
C ALA A 83 -6.46 3.15 2.26
N ALA A 84 -6.05 2.01 1.68
CA ALA A 84 -6.99 1.10 1.05
C ALA A 84 -8.00 0.54 2.05
N ALA A 85 -7.56 0.18 3.26
CA ALA A 85 -8.46 -0.29 4.31
C ALA A 85 -9.51 0.76 4.66
N LEU A 86 -9.09 2.01 4.82
CA LEU A 86 -10.02 3.10 5.07
C LEU A 86 -11.02 3.28 3.92
N ALA A 87 -10.53 3.21 2.69
CA ALA A 87 -11.39 3.35 1.51
C ALA A 87 -12.46 2.26 1.46
N VAL A 88 -12.07 0.99 1.73
CA VAL A 88 -13.02 -0.14 1.71
C VAL A 88 -14.07 -0.04 2.79
N SER A 89 -13.77 0.65 3.88
CA SER A 89 -14.69 0.80 5.01
C SER A 89 -15.74 1.89 4.81
N ARG A 90 -15.73 2.56 3.67
CA ARG A 90 -16.61 3.70 3.36
C ARG A 90 -17.35 3.49 2.05
N GLU A 91 -18.48 4.16 1.89
CA GLU A 91 -19.23 4.16 0.64
C GLU A 91 -18.72 5.24 -0.31
N GLY A 92 -18.81 4.94 -1.61
CA GLY A 92 -18.56 5.90 -2.66
C GLY A 92 -17.08 6.04 -3.05
N ALA A 93 -16.82 6.12 -4.35
CA ALA A 93 -15.45 6.15 -4.86
C ALA A 93 -14.69 7.42 -4.44
N SER A 94 -15.29 8.60 -4.65
CA SER A 94 -14.61 9.86 -4.34
C SER A 94 -14.57 10.14 -2.84
N ALA A 95 -15.70 9.92 -2.17
CA ALA A 95 -15.81 10.18 -0.74
C ALA A 95 -15.02 9.19 0.10
N SER A 96 -14.65 8.03 -0.47
CA SER A 96 -13.91 7.00 0.27
C SER A 96 -12.41 7.25 0.33
N ILE A 97 -11.86 8.13 -0.52
CA ILE A 97 -10.43 8.39 -0.54
C ILE A 97 -10.02 9.11 0.75
N PRO A 98 -9.19 8.47 1.59
CA PRO A 98 -8.81 9.09 2.86
C PRO A 98 -7.80 10.21 2.67
N THR A 99 -7.77 11.11 3.65
CA THR A 99 -6.74 12.13 3.74
C THR A 99 -5.52 11.55 4.46
N TRP A 100 -4.38 12.21 4.34
CA TRP A 100 -3.18 11.82 5.08
C TRP A 100 -3.43 11.82 6.59
N ARG A 101 -4.21 12.79 7.07
CA ARG A 101 -4.54 12.87 8.50
C ARG A 101 -5.29 11.62 8.95
N GLU A 102 -6.23 11.17 8.15
CA GLU A 102 -6.97 9.96 8.45
C GLU A 102 -6.08 8.72 8.45
N VAL A 103 -5.13 8.65 7.53
CA VAL A 103 -4.16 7.55 7.51
C VAL A 103 -3.28 7.57 8.75
N LEU A 104 -2.82 8.76 9.17
CA LEU A 104 -2.03 8.90 10.41
C LEU A 104 -2.82 8.43 11.62
N ASP A 105 -4.07 8.85 11.74
CA ASP A 105 -4.92 8.48 12.87
C ASP A 105 -5.17 6.96 12.88
N PHE A 106 -5.41 6.40 11.70
CA PHE A 106 -5.58 4.95 11.57
C PHE A 106 -4.31 4.21 12.00
N SER A 107 -3.15 4.68 11.59
CA SER A 107 -1.88 4.04 11.93
C SER A 107 -1.65 4.02 13.43
N ALA A 108 -1.97 5.11 14.11
CA ALA A 108 -1.86 5.19 15.56
C ALA A 108 -2.81 4.20 16.23
N ALA A 109 -4.05 4.10 15.74
CA ALA A 109 -5.05 3.18 16.28
C ALA A 109 -4.65 1.72 16.07
N GLN A 110 -3.87 1.41 15.03
CA GLN A 110 -3.38 0.06 14.79
C GLN A 110 -2.16 -0.30 15.64
N GLY A 111 -1.63 0.65 16.40
CA GLY A 111 -0.40 0.43 17.15
C GLY A 111 0.85 0.43 16.28
N GLU A 112 0.75 0.95 15.07
CA GLU A 112 1.86 1.05 14.11
C GLU A 112 2.00 2.49 13.64
N PRO A 113 2.23 3.45 14.54
CA PRO A 113 2.21 4.86 14.15
C PRO A 113 3.23 5.17 13.06
N LEU A 114 2.76 5.88 12.08
CA LEU A 114 3.62 6.51 11.09
C LEU A 114 3.97 7.87 11.68
N GLU A 115 5.06 7.96 12.39
CA GLU A 115 5.45 9.17 13.11
C GLU A 115 5.41 10.41 12.25
N SER A 116 5.70 10.23 10.98
CA SER A 116 5.68 11.30 10.03
C SER A 116 5.37 10.73 8.66
N LEU A 117 4.50 11.40 7.93
CA LEU A 117 4.26 11.09 6.53
C LEU A 117 5.25 11.83 5.62
N ARG A 118 6.23 12.50 6.21
CA ARG A 118 7.34 13.06 5.46
C ARG A 118 8.40 11.98 5.31
N GLY A 119 8.92 11.85 4.14
CA GLY A 119 10.06 10.98 3.92
C GLY A 119 11.32 11.61 4.49
N THR A 120 12.31 10.79 4.81
CA THR A 120 13.60 11.26 5.27
C THR A 120 14.24 12.14 4.19
N GLY A 121 14.51 13.38 4.52
CA GLY A 121 15.11 14.33 3.57
C GLY A 121 14.17 14.81 2.48
N ALA A 122 12.92 14.37 2.46
CA ALA A 122 11.96 14.83 1.48
C ALA A 122 11.30 16.13 1.93
N ALA A 123 10.93 16.95 0.97
CA ALA A 123 10.13 18.13 1.26
C ALA A 123 8.75 17.71 1.76
N ALA A 124 8.21 18.47 2.68
CA ALA A 124 6.85 18.28 3.11
C ALA A 124 5.90 18.62 1.96
N LEU A 125 4.86 17.89 1.85
CA LEU A 125 3.83 18.15 0.84
C LEU A 125 2.74 19.03 1.41
#